data_89b480106351eece15f2028731a4390b
#
_entry.id   89b480106351eece15f2028731a4390b
#
_cell.length_a   1.000
_cell.length_b   1.000
_cell.length_c   1.000
_cell.angle_alpha   90.00
_cell.angle_beta   90.00
_cell.angle_gamma   90.00
#
_symmetry.space_group_name_H-M   'P 1'
#
loop_
_entity.id
_entity.type
_entity.pdbx_description
1 polymer ?
#
loop_
_entity_poly.entity_id
_entity_poly.type
_entity_poly.pdbx_seq_one_letter_code
_entity_poly.pdbx_strand_id
1 'polypeptide(L)' 'MISSRYARDVQPHDVLTAQVGRIVHTGPVLHNREALGLPVRRVITIDCRTCAHCDALHYPPAALVTVQRWM' A
#
# COMPACT_ATOMS: atom_id res chain seq x y z
N MET A 1 7.83 4.41 13.18
CA MET A 1 8.84 3.40 12.84
C MET A 1 8.62 2.90 11.43
N ILE A 2 9.69 2.83 10.65
CA ILE A 2 9.63 2.31 9.29
C ILE A 2 9.89 0.82 9.34
N SER A 3 9.04 0.03 8.68
CA SER A 3 9.18 -1.42 8.66
C SER A 3 8.67 -1.99 7.34
N SER A 4 9.06 -3.24 7.08
CA SER A 4 8.51 -4.02 5.98
C SER A 4 7.38 -4.89 6.51
N ARG A 5 6.27 -4.93 5.77
CA ARG A 5 5.14 -5.76 6.13
C ARG A 5 4.63 -6.47 4.89
N TYR A 6 4.00 -7.62 5.09
CA TYR A 6 3.28 -8.25 3.98
C TYR A 6 2.10 -7.37 3.58
N ALA A 7 1.81 -7.35 2.29
CA ALA A 7 0.71 -6.54 1.77
C ALA A 7 -0.61 -6.83 2.50
N ARG A 8 -0.85 -8.10 2.85
CA ARG A 8 -2.07 -8.50 3.57
C ARG A 8 -2.16 -7.94 4.99
N ASP A 9 -1.03 -7.54 5.58
CA ASP A 9 -0.96 -7.08 6.97
C ASP A 9 -0.93 -5.56 7.10
N VAL A 10 -0.98 -4.84 6.00
CA VAL A 10 -1.01 -3.38 6.02
C VAL A 10 -2.37 -2.92 6.51
N GLN A 11 -2.38 -2.00 7.45
CA GLN A 11 -3.60 -1.52 8.09
C GLN A 11 -3.91 -0.09 7.68
N PRO A 12 -5.19 0.34 7.78
CA PRO A 12 -5.53 1.74 7.62
C PRO A 12 -4.68 2.60 8.56
N HIS A 13 -4.33 3.78 8.10
CA HIS A 13 -3.48 4.76 8.80
C HIS A 13 -1.99 4.44 8.79
N ASP A 14 -1.55 3.24 8.35
CA ASP A 14 -0.14 3.07 8.01
C ASP A 14 0.19 4.00 6.85
N VAL A 15 1.39 4.56 6.84
CA VAL A 15 1.87 5.36 5.72
C VAL A 15 2.68 4.45 4.81
N LEU A 16 2.17 4.22 3.62
CA LEU A 16 2.80 3.34 2.64
C LEU A 16 3.66 4.16 1.69
N THR A 17 4.84 3.65 1.39
CA THR A 17 5.71 4.21 0.35
C THR A 17 5.94 3.13 -0.69
N ALA A 18 5.63 3.45 -1.95
CA ALA A 18 5.78 2.53 -3.06
C ALA A 18 6.42 3.25 -4.24
N GLN A 19 7.35 2.58 -4.90
CA GLN A 19 7.95 3.09 -6.12
C GLN A 19 7.38 2.33 -7.31
N VAL A 20 6.78 3.07 -8.23
CA VAL A 20 6.25 2.51 -9.48
C VAL A 20 6.98 3.21 -10.61
N GLY A 21 7.90 2.48 -11.25
CA GLY A 21 8.78 3.09 -12.26
C GLY A 21 9.66 4.15 -11.61
N ARG A 22 9.55 5.39 -12.09
CA ARG A 22 10.32 6.52 -11.56
C ARG A 22 9.54 7.36 -10.57
N ILE A 23 8.30 7.00 -10.30
CA ILE A 23 7.42 7.78 -9.45
C ILE A 23 7.32 7.09 -8.09
N VAL A 24 7.51 7.87 -7.03
CA VAL A 24 7.33 7.40 -5.66
C VAL A 24 5.95 7.86 -5.20
N HIS A 25 5.13 6.90 -4.80
CA HIS A 25 3.82 7.15 -4.23
C HIS A 25 3.90 6.95 -2.73
N THR A 26 3.50 7.93 -1.95
CA THR A 26 3.52 7.82 -0.50
C THR A 26 2.30 8.52 0.09
N GLY A 27 1.71 7.89 1.09
CA GLY A 27 0.55 8.47 1.77
C GLY A 27 -0.08 7.48 2.73
N PRO A 28 -1.02 7.96 3.57
CA PRO A 28 -1.73 7.08 4.49
C PRO A 28 -2.62 6.09 3.73
N VAL A 29 -2.66 4.86 4.25
CA VAL A 29 -3.51 3.81 3.70
C VAL A 29 -4.96 4.09 4.08
N LEU A 30 -5.83 4.14 3.08
CA LEU A 30 -7.26 4.31 3.27
C LEU A 30 -7.97 2.96 3.36
N HIS A 31 -7.63 2.04 2.46
CA HIS A 31 -8.22 0.71 2.39
C HIS A 31 -7.17 -0.31 2.04
N ASN A 32 -7.35 -1.52 2.54
CA ASN A 32 -6.59 -2.70 2.14
C ASN A 32 -7.57 -3.85 2.03
N ARG A 33 -7.85 -4.30 0.82
CA ARG A 33 -8.84 -5.34 0.58
C ARG A 33 -8.34 -6.36 -0.40
N GLU A 34 -8.94 -7.53 -0.35
CA GLU A 34 -8.65 -8.61 -1.27
C GLU A 34 -9.44 -8.41 -2.57
N ALA A 35 -8.74 -8.49 -3.68
CA ALA A 35 -9.37 -8.49 -4.99
C ALA A 35 -9.59 -9.94 -5.41
N LEU A 36 -10.83 -10.27 -5.76
CA LEU A 36 -11.17 -11.59 -6.24
C LEU A 36 -10.60 -11.81 -7.63
N GLY A 37 -10.14 -13.03 -7.88
CA GLY A 37 -9.57 -13.39 -9.17
C GLY A 37 -8.43 -14.39 -9.02
N LEU A 38 -7.85 -14.77 -10.14
CA LEU A 38 -6.69 -15.66 -10.18
C LEU A 38 -5.57 -14.94 -10.94
N PRO A 39 -4.45 -14.62 -10.27
CA PRO A 39 -4.17 -14.87 -8.84
C PRO A 39 -4.89 -13.88 -7.93
N VAL A 40 -5.04 -14.27 -6.67
CA VAL A 40 -5.56 -13.40 -5.61
C VAL A 40 -4.58 -12.24 -5.40
N ARG A 41 -5.12 -11.04 -5.23
CA ARG A 41 -4.31 -9.83 -5.02
C ARG A 41 -4.87 -9.02 -3.86
N ARG A 42 -3.98 -8.22 -3.24
CA ARG A 42 -4.39 -7.18 -2.31
C ARG A 42 -4.40 -5.86 -3.05
N VAL A 43 -5.46 -5.10 -2.86
CA VAL A 43 -5.57 -3.75 -3.39
C VAL A 43 -5.48 -2.79 -2.22
N ILE A 44 -4.39 -2.03 -2.17
CA ILE A 44 -4.13 -1.07 -1.10
C ILE A 44 -4.33 0.32 -1.70
N THR A 45 -5.32 1.04 -1.21
CA THR A 45 -5.60 2.41 -1.65
C THR A 45 -4.97 3.37 -0.66
N ILE A 46 -4.16 4.29 -1.17
CA ILE A 46 -3.50 5.31 -0.37
C ILE A 46 -3.95 6.70 -0.79
N ASP A 47 -3.91 7.63 0.15
CA ASP A 47 -4.06 9.05 -0.13
C ASP A 47 -2.67 9.59 -0.49
N CYS A 48 -2.35 9.51 -1.77
CA CYS A 48 -1.00 9.81 -2.25
C CYS A 48 -0.65 11.28 -2.06
N ARG A 49 0.45 11.54 -1.36
CA ARG A 49 0.91 12.90 -1.09
C ARG A 49 1.70 13.48 -2.24
N THR A 50 2.14 12.63 -3.17
CA THR A 50 2.92 13.07 -4.34
C THR A 50 2.04 13.18 -5.59
N CYS A 51 0.80 12.77 -5.50
CA CYS A 51 -0.18 12.83 -6.59
C CYS A 51 -1.38 13.65 -6.14
N ALA A 52 -2.19 14.09 -7.09
CA ALA A 52 -3.37 14.89 -6.78
C ALA A 52 -4.61 14.05 -6.47
N HIS A 53 -4.47 12.74 -6.41
CA HIS A 53 -5.60 11.82 -6.22
C HIS A 53 -5.14 10.55 -5.50
N CYS A 54 -6.10 9.75 -5.06
CA CYS A 54 -5.82 8.48 -4.40
C CYS A 54 -5.31 7.46 -5.40
N ASP A 55 -4.34 6.65 -4.96
CA ASP A 55 -3.79 5.56 -5.77
C ASP A 55 -4.21 4.22 -5.22
N ALA A 56 -4.60 3.33 -6.11
CA ALA A 56 -4.85 1.93 -5.79
C ALA A 56 -3.65 1.10 -6.27
N LEU A 57 -2.96 0.47 -5.32
CA LEU A 57 -1.77 -0.32 -5.59
C LEU A 57 -2.09 -1.80 -5.45
N HIS A 58 -1.66 -2.59 -6.42
CA HIS A 58 -1.95 -4.02 -6.48
C HIS A 58 -0.71 -4.82 -6.11
N TYR A 59 -0.87 -5.74 -5.17
CA TYR A 59 0.23 -6.60 -4.70
C TYR A 59 -0.21 -8.04 -4.54
N PRO A 60 0.70 -9.01 -4.76
CA PRO A 60 0.47 -10.36 -4.23
C PRO A 60 0.36 -10.28 -2.70
N PRO A 61 -0.44 -11.16 -2.06
CA PRO A 61 -0.62 -11.09 -0.59
C PRO A 61 0.66 -11.20 0.21
N ALA A 62 1.64 -11.95 -0.30
CA ALA A 62 2.92 -12.16 0.37
C ALA A 62 3.99 -11.14 -0.04
N ALA A 63 3.67 -10.14 -0.84
CA ALA A 63 4.63 -9.10 -1.20
C ALA A 63 4.99 -8.28 0.04
N LEU A 64 6.26 -7.92 0.16
CA LEU A 64 6.71 -7.03 1.23
C LEU A 64 6.62 -5.58 0.75
N VAL A 65 6.03 -4.75 1.58
CA VAL A 65 5.88 -3.32 1.30
C VAL A 65 6.46 -2.52 2.46
N THR A 66 6.89 -1.31 2.17
CA THR A 66 7.47 -0.43 3.18
C THR A 66 6.37 0.45 3.76
N VAL A 67 6.22 0.40 5.08
CA VAL A 67 5.21 1.20 5.78
C VAL A 67 5.86 1.92 6.95
N GLN A 68 5.28 3.06 7.30
CA GLN A 68 5.59 3.77 8.52
C GLN A 68 4.33 3.78 9.38
N ARG A 69 4.46 3.25 10.58
CA ARG A 69 3.34 3.14 11.52
C ARG A 69 3.62 4.04 12.72
N TRP A 70 2.66 4.87 13.02
CA TRP A 70 2.72 5.73 14.19
C TRP A 70 2.06 5.02 15.37
N MET A 71 2.74 5.01 16.48
CA MET A 71 2.24 4.41 17.72
C MET A 71 1.93 5.48 18.73
#